data_a8554930daa7af341339b73d92bd5de9
#
_entry.id   a8554930daa7af341339b73d92bd5de9
#
_cell.length_a   1.000
_cell.length_b   1.000
_cell.length_c   1.000
_cell.angle_alpha   90.00
_cell.angle_beta   90.00
_cell.angle_gamma   90.00
#
_symmetry.space_group_name_H-M   'P 1'
#
loop_
_entity.id
_entity.type
_entity.pdbx_description
1 polymer ?
#
loop_
_entity_poly.entity_id
_entity_poly.type
_entity_poly.pdbx_seq_one_letter_code
_entity_poly.pdbx_strand_id
1 'polypeptide(L)'
;MAIDNEASPDAENENRRFFLKQSIAIAGLSIAPSGLLHSAPDDGPVGNAVKVTISLMINSKRRRLSVDPRMTLLDLLRENLGLTGTKKGCDLGQCGACTVHVDGRRTLSCLSFAVMQHGRKITTVEGLSNGDQLHPLQEAFVKHDGFQCGYCTPGQLMSGVACIREGHAGSAESVREYMSGNLCRCGAYPNIVDAILEVKKAGTKV
;
A
#
# COMPACT_ATOMS: atom_id res chain seq x y z
N MET A 1 -13.86 -33.43 53.29
CA MET A 1 -12.39 -33.48 53.20
C MET A 1 -11.96 -32.16 52.61
N ALA A 2 -11.70 -31.18 53.47
CA ALA A 2 -11.21 -29.87 53.07
C ALA A 2 -9.66 -29.97 52.93
N ILE A 3 -9.14 -29.56 51.83
CA ILE A 3 -7.68 -29.48 51.60
C ILE A 3 -7.30 -28.01 51.87
N ASP A 4 -6.87 -27.74 53.10
CA ASP A 4 -6.31 -26.46 53.47
C ASP A 4 -4.92 -26.38 52.88
N ASN A 5 -4.76 -25.59 51.84
CA ASN A 5 -3.48 -25.29 51.21
C ASN A 5 -2.98 -23.93 51.76
N GLU A 6 -2.52 -23.94 53.02
CA GLU A 6 -1.80 -22.79 53.58
C GLU A 6 -0.38 -22.75 53.02
N ALA A 7 -0.19 -21.83 52.06
CA ALA A 7 1.18 -21.49 51.61
C ALA A 7 1.93 -20.83 52.78
N SER A 8 3.10 -21.35 53.13
CA SER A 8 3.89 -20.83 54.23
C SER A 8 4.35 -19.38 53.92
N PRO A 9 4.33 -18.49 54.91
CA PRO A 9 4.72 -17.07 54.72
C PRO A 9 6.16 -16.87 54.22
N ASP A 10 7.00 -17.87 54.35
CA ASP A 10 8.42 -17.83 53.89
C ASP A 10 8.53 -18.00 52.38
N ALA A 11 7.67 -18.80 51.74
CA ALA A 11 7.67 -19.00 50.30
C ALA A 11 7.22 -17.74 49.51
N GLU A 12 6.28 -16.97 50.05
CA GLU A 12 5.86 -15.68 49.48
C GLU A 12 6.96 -14.62 49.54
N ASN A 13 7.77 -14.64 50.60
CA ASN A 13 8.86 -13.70 50.81
C ASN A 13 10.07 -14.00 49.90
N GLU A 14 10.36 -15.30 49.61
CA GLU A 14 11.40 -15.69 48.65
C GLU A 14 11.06 -15.29 47.22
N ASN A 15 9.82 -15.48 46.79
CA ASN A 15 9.36 -15.08 45.46
C ASN A 15 9.43 -13.55 45.25
N ARG A 16 9.08 -12.77 46.28
CA ARG A 16 9.21 -11.31 46.25
C ARG A 16 10.67 -10.85 46.15
N ARG A 17 11.55 -11.48 46.90
CA ARG A 17 12.99 -11.17 46.86
C ARG A 17 13.64 -11.54 45.53
N PHE A 18 13.23 -12.64 44.95
CA PHE A 18 13.69 -13.08 43.64
C PHE A 18 13.23 -12.09 42.54
N PHE A 19 11.96 -11.69 42.54
CA PHE A 19 11.41 -10.69 41.63
C PHE A 19 12.15 -9.34 41.74
N LEU A 20 12.39 -8.87 42.96
CA LEU A 20 13.12 -7.61 43.19
C LEU A 20 14.56 -7.68 42.68
N LYS A 21 15.27 -8.79 42.89
CA LYS A 21 16.62 -8.99 42.37
C LYS A 21 16.67 -8.96 40.84
N GLN A 22 15.70 -9.60 40.17
CA GLN A 22 15.60 -9.57 38.71
C GLN A 22 15.26 -8.17 38.19
N SER A 23 14.34 -7.47 38.84
CA SER A 23 13.96 -6.10 38.46
C SER A 23 15.13 -5.11 38.58
N ILE A 24 15.99 -5.25 39.63
CA ILE A 24 17.19 -4.42 39.80
C ILE A 24 18.23 -4.74 38.71
N ALA A 25 18.39 -6.01 38.33
CA ALA A 25 19.31 -6.40 37.27
C ALA A 25 18.88 -5.82 35.90
N ILE A 26 17.57 -5.84 35.60
CA ILE A 26 17.01 -5.25 34.37
C ILE A 26 17.15 -3.72 34.39
N ALA A 27 16.86 -3.07 35.51
CA ALA A 27 17.02 -1.62 35.66
C ALA A 27 18.50 -1.19 35.55
N GLY A 28 19.42 -1.99 36.07
CA GLY A 28 20.86 -1.75 35.94
C GLY A 28 21.35 -1.83 34.48
N LEU A 29 20.74 -2.70 33.68
CA LEU A 29 21.07 -2.84 32.25
C LEU A 29 20.57 -1.65 31.42
N SER A 30 19.46 -1.02 31.85
CA SER A 30 18.90 0.16 31.16
C SER A 30 19.65 1.46 31.48
N ILE A 31 20.51 1.48 32.51
CA ILE A 31 21.37 2.63 32.87
C ILE A 31 22.78 2.48 32.27
N ALA A 32 23.11 1.35 31.65
CA ALA A 32 24.37 1.19 30.93
C ALA A 32 24.47 2.26 29.83
N PRO A 33 25.60 3.00 29.75
CA PRO A 33 25.75 4.03 28.72
C PRO A 33 25.56 3.38 27.35
N SER A 34 24.62 3.90 26.60
CA SER A 34 24.19 3.40 25.27
C SER A 34 25.33 3.32 24.23
N GLY A 35 26.51 3.83 24.56
CA GLY A 35 27.69 3.73 23.72
C GLY A 35 28.31 2.31 23.59
N LEU A 36 27.95 1.36 24.48
CA LEU A 36 28.46 -0.01 24.42
C LEU A 36 27.58 -0.99 23.60
N LEU A 37 26.36 -0.57 23.23
CA LEU A 37 25.43 -1.41 22.47
C LEU A 37 25.19 -0.89 21.02
N HIS A 38 25.80 0.21 20.66
CA HIS A 38 25.84 0.69 19.28
C HIS A 38 27.09 0.16 18.59
N SER A 39 27.11 -1.12 18.23
CA SER A 39 27.70 -1.45 16.94
C SER A 39 26.73 -0.85 15.90
N ALA A 40 26.84 0.45 15.60
CA ALA A 40 26.25 0.99 14.40
C ALA A 40 26.70 0.05 13.27
N PRO A 41 25.78 -0.43 12.41
CA PRO A 41 26.21 -1.04 11.17
C PRO A 41 27.17 -0.02 10.57
N ASP A 42 28.37 -0.48 10.22
CA ASP A 42 29.35 0.31 9.50
C ASP A 42 28.66 0.66 8.16
N ASP A 43 27.94 1.79 8.15
CA ASP A 43 27.50 2.45 6.94
C ASP A 43 28.79 2.98 6.25
N GLY A 44 29.63 2.02 5.87
CA GLY A 44 30.71 2.29 4.94
C GLY A 44 30.11 3.10 3.79
N PRO A 45 30.86 4.00 3.16
CA PRO A 45 30.33 4.90 2.15
C PRO A 45 29.48 4.10 1.17
N VAL A 46 28.15 4.32 1.20
CA VAL A 46 27.23 3.69 0.27
C VAL A 46 27.79 4.04 -1.10
N GLY A 47 28.51 3.07 -1.68
CA GLY A 47 29.24 3.27 -2.93
C GLY A 47 28.28 3.92 -3.91
N ASN A 48 28.75 4.90 -4.66
CA ASN A 48 27.96 5.72 -5.58
C ASN A 48 26.85 4.87 -6.20
N ALA A 49 25.61 5.06 -5.72
CA ALA A 49 24.49 4.23 -6.14
C ALA A 49 24.40 4.31 -7.66
N VAL A 50 24.61 3.19 -8.32
CA VAL A 50 24.55 3.11 -9.79
C VAL A 50 23.17 3.61 -10.19
N LYS A 51 23.11 4.73 -10.90
CA LYS A 51 21.86 5.28 -11.42
C LYS A 51 21.67 4.87 -12.87
N VAL A 52 20.47 4.47 -13.20
CA VAL A 52 20.08 4.10 -14.57
C VAL A 52 19.14 5.16 -15.13
N THR A 53 19.41 5.63 -16.33
CA THR A 53 18.49 6.56 -17.01
C THR A 53 17.39 5.78 -17.71
N ILE A 54 16.15 6.07 -17.35
CA ILE A 54 14.96 5.50 -17.98
C ILE A 54 14.10 6.59 -18.62
N SER A 55 13.30 6.22 -19.59
CA SER A 55 12.32 7.08 -20.24
C SER A 55 10.95 6.43 -20.13
N LEU A 56 9.95 7.15 -19.63
CA LEU A 56 8.58 6.69 -19.40
C LEU A 56 7.59 7.69 -19.98
N MET A 57 6.42 7.23 -20.39
CA MET A 57 5.26 8.05 -20.65
C MET A 57 4.34 7.96 -19.43
N ILE A 58 4.23 9.01 -18.63
CA ILE A 58 3.40 9.01 -17.41
C ILE A 58 2.28 10.04 -17.58
N ASN A 59 1.03 9.58 -17.50
CA ASN A 59 -0.17 10.42 -17.72
C ASN A 59 -0.01 11.31 -18.96
N SER A 60 0.33 10.68 -20.09
CA SER A 60 0.56 11.30 -21.40
C SER A 60 1.77 12.26 -21.48
N LYS A 61 2.56 12.41 -20.41
CA LYS A 61 3.77 13.25 -20.38
C LYS A 61 5.01 12.37 -20.41
N ARG A 62 5.91 12.61 -21.39
CA ARG A 62 7.21 11.93 -21.44
C ARG A 62 8.12 12.41 -20.31
N ARG A 63 8.70 11.48 -19.56
CA ARG A 63 9.65 11.74 -18.48
C ARG A 63 10.94 10.97 -18.72
N ARG A 64 12.09 11.65 -18.63
CA ARG A 64 13.42 11.04 -18.61
C ARG A 64 14.00 11.23 -17.22
N LEU A 65 14.32 10.13 -16.54
CA LEU A 65 14.61 10.09 -15.11
C LEU A 65 15.86 9.25 -14.87
N SER A 66 16.67 9.66 -13.90
CA SER A 66 17.80 8.90 -13.39
C SER A 66 17.38 8.26 -12.06
N VAL A 67 17.30 6.94 -12.02
CA VAL A 67 16.74 6.18 -10.89
C VAL A 67 17.71 5.14 -10.35
N ASP A 68 17.61 4.80 -9.07
CA ASP A 68 18.25 3.61 -8.52
C ASP A 68 17.57 2.37 -9.13
N PRO A 69 18.33 1.37 -9.64
CA PRO A 69 17.74 0.17 -10.23
C PRO A 69 16.85 -0.64 -9.28
N ARG A 70 17.00 -0.45 -7.97
CA ARG A 70 16.18 -1.10 -6.93
C ARG A 70 14.89 -0.36 -6.60
N MET A 71 14.73 0.87 -7.13
CA MET A 71 13.55 1.71 -6.86
C MET A 71 12.30 1.07 -7.45
N THR A 72 11.22 0.98 -6.63
CA THR A 72 9.93 0.53 -7.11
C THR A 72 9.27 1.61 -7.99
N LEU A 73 8.36 1.18 -8.86
CA LEU A 73 7.54 2.13 -9.62
C LEU A 73 6.68 2.99 -8.68
N LEU A 74 6.22 2.43 -7.57
CA LEU A 74 5.45 3.14 -6.55
C LEU A 74 6.26 4.30 -5.95
N ASP A 75 7.50 4.04 -5.53
CA ASP A 75 8.36 5.07 -4.94
C ASP A 75 8.73 6.13 -5.97
N LEU A 76 9.01 5.73 -7.23
CA LEU A 76 9.24 6.68 -8.31
C LEU A 76 8.06 7.64 -8.49
N LEU A 77 6.84 7.10 -8.54
CA LEU A 77 5.63 7.91 -8.74
C LEU A 77 5.42 8.87 -7.57
N ARG A 78 5.52 8.38 -6.33
CA ARG A 78 5.19 9.15 -5.13
C ARG A 78 6.30 10.11 -4.72
N GLU A 79 7.53 9.60 -4.56
CA GLU A 79 8.61 10.33 -3.89
C GLU A 79 9.40 11.20 -4.88
N ASN A 80 9.56 10.75 -6.12
CA ASN A 80 10.32 11.51 -7.12
C ASN A 80 9.44 12.41 -7.98
N LEU A 81 8.22 12.00 -8.29
CA LEU A 81 7.33 12.73 -9.20
C LEU A 81 6.17 13.43 -8.50
N GLY A 82 5.98 13.24 -7.20
CA GLY A 82 4.91 13.86 -6.43
C GLY A 82 3.49 13.38 -6.81
N LEU A 83 3.37 12.26 -7.54
CA LEU A 83 2.09 11.64 -7.90
C LEU A 83 1.58 10.79 -6.73
N THR A 84 1.07 11.45 -5.71
CA THR A 84 0.72 10.84 -4.42
C THR A 84 -0.64 10.14 -4.40
N GLY A 85 -1.40 10.21 -5.49
CA GLY A 85 -2.68 9.52 -5.64
C GLY A 85 -2.52 8.00 -5.49
N THR A 86 -1.54 7.40 -6.15
CA THR A 86 -1.18 6.00 -5.95
C THR A 86 -0.67 5.78 -4.52
N LYS A 87 -1.25 4.85 -3.75
CA LYS A 87 -1.00 4.72 -2.30
C LYS A 87 -0.09 3.54 -1.95
N LYS A 88 0.80 3.75 -0.97
CA LYS A 88 1.63 2.72 -0.36
C LYS A 88 0.88 2.14 0.86
N GLY A 89 0.14 1.05 0.66
CA GLY A 89 -0.58 0.36 1.74
C GLY A 89 0.28 -0.72 2.40
N CYS A 90 0.32 -1.93 1.82
CA CYS A 90 1.07 -3.06 2.39
C CYS A 90 2.53 -3.15 1.90
N ASP A 91 2.84 -2.57 0.75
CA ASP A 91 4.14 -2.66 0.05
C ASP A 91 4.58 -4.12 -0.29
N LEU A 92 3.62 -5.04 -0.26
CA LEU A 92 3.83 -6.49 -0.43
C LEU A 92 2.91 -7.09 -1.51
N GLY A 93 2.25 -6.26 -2.32
CA GLY A 93 1.36 -6.74 -3.39
C GLY A 93 0.00 -7.30 -2.95
N GLN A 94 -0.40 -7.13 -1.67
CA GLN A 94 -1.59 -7.79 -1.12
C GLN A 94 -2.86 -6.91 -1.14
N CYS A 95 -2.72 -5.58 -1.05
CA CYS A 95 -3.86 -4.70 -0.78
C CYS A 95 -4.43 -3.98 -2.01
N GLY A 96 -3.72 -3.94 -3.12
CA GLY A 96 -4.16 -3.28 -4.35
C GLY A 96 -4.18 -1.74 -4.34
N ALA A 97 -3.85 -1.07 -3.22
CA ALA A 97 -3.88 0.40 -3.11
C ALA A 97 -2.89 1.10 -4.06
N CYS A 98 -1.85 0.40 -4.49
CA CYS A 98 -0.81 0.87 -5.41
C CYS A 98 -1.08 0.53 -6.88
N THR A 99 -2.27 0.07 -7.25
CA THR A 99 -2.61 -0.30 -8.62
C THR A 99 -2.49 0.90 -9.56
N VAL A 100 -1.78 0.69 -10.66
CA VAL A 100 -1.65 1.60 -11.80
C VAL A 100 -1.90 0.83 -13.09
N HIS A 101 -2.05 1.51 -14.23
CA HIS A 101 -2.01 0.84 -15.52
C HIS A 101 -0.64 1.00 -16.17
N VAL A 102 -0.06 -0.12 -16.60
CA VAL A 102 1.14 -0.17 -17.44
C VAL A 102 0.73 -0.71 -18.81
N ASP A 103 0.87 0.09 -19.85
CA ASP A 103 0.41 -0.21 -21.21
C ASP A 103 -1.08 -0.65 -21.24
N GLY A 104 -1.88 -0.01 -20.39
CA GLY A 104 -3.31 -0.30 -20.25
C GLY A 104 -3.67 -1.50 -19.38
N ARG A 105 -2.71 -2.26 -18.87
CA ARG A 105 -2.94 -3.42 -17.99
C ARG A 105 -2.72 -3.04 -16.53
N ARG A 106 -3.59 -3.48 -15.63
CA ARG A 106 -3.43 -3.23 -14.19
C ARG A 106 -2.17 -3.90 -13.65
N THR A 107 -1.41 -3.17 -12.87
CA THR A 107 -0.13 -3.59 -12.32
C THR A 107 0.02 -3.04 -10.90
N LEU A 108 0.55 -3.85 -9.99
CA LEU A 108 0.89 -3.44 -8.64
C LEU A 108 2.25 -2.74 -8.65
N SER A 109 2.26 -1.42 -8.50
CA SER A 109 3.48 -0.61 -8.62
C SER A 109 4.50 -0.87 -7.51
N CYS A 110 4.09 -1.38 -6.34
CA CYS A 110 4.99 -1.76 -5.25
C CYS A 110 5.84 -3.01 -5.58
N LEU A 111 5.36 -3.88 -6.48
CA LEU A 111 6.09 -5.09 -6.92
C LEU A 111 6.78 -4.91 -8.28
N SER A 112 6.78 -3.70 -8.83
CA SER A 112 7.36 -3.40 -10.14
C SER A 112 8.56 -2.48 -9.98
N PHE A 113 9.74 -2.88 -10.45
CA PHE A 113 10.89 -1.97 -10.49
C PHE A 113 10.72 -0.90 -11.57
N ALA A 114 11.08 0.33 -11.24
CA ALA A 114 10.98 1.46 -12.17
C ALA A 114 11.81 1.24 -13.44
N VAL A 115 12.99 0.65 -13.33
CA VAL A 115 13.88 0.36 -14.47
C VAL A 115 13.26 -0.60 -15.49
N MET A 116 12.42 -1.55 -15.04
CA MET A 116 11.73 -2.50 -15.91
C MET A 116 10.61 -1.86 -16.73
N GLN A 117 10.22 -0.64 -16.40
CA GLN A 117 9.17 0.09 -17.10
C GLN A 117 9.70 1.02 -18.19
N HIS A 118 10.99 0.94 -18.52
CA HIS A 118 11.58 1.75 -19.58
C HIS A 118 10.78 1.62 -20.91
N GLY A 119 10.42 2.75 -21.51
CA GLY A 119 9.65 2.80 -22.77
C GLY A 119 8.14 2.65 -22.62
N ARG A 120 7.64 2.26 -21.43
CA ARG A 120 6.21 1.95 -21.22
C ARG A 120 5.37 3.19 -20.94
N LYS A 121 4.04 3.01 -21.11
CA LYS A 121 3.02 4.00 -20.75
C LYS A 121 2.44 3.65 -19.38
N ILE A 122 2.55 4.60 -18.45
CA ILE A 122 2.02 4.47 -17.10
C ILE A 122 0.85 5.44 -16.97
N THR A 123 -0.30 4.93 -16.51
CA THR A 123 -1.45 5.76 -16.13
C THR A 123 -1.71 5.55 -14.64
N THR A 124 -1.71 6.64 -13.89
CA THR A 124 -2.09 6.68 -12.48
C THR A 124 -3.50 7.25 -12.33
N VAL A 125 -4.05 7.27 -11.12
CA VAL A 125 -5.38 7.81 -10.87
C VAL A 125 -5.51 9.28 -11.28
N GLU A 126 -4.43 10.06 -11.18
CA GLU A 126 -4.38 11.45 -11.64
C GLU A 126 -4.50 11.58 -13.17
N GLY A 127 -4.18 10.53 -13.88
CA GLY A 127 -4.27 10.49 -15.34
C GLY A 127 -5.61 9.94 -15.87
N LEU A 128 -6.57 9.63 -15.00
CA LEU A 128 -7.93 9.25 -15.41
C LEU A 128 -8.76 10.46 -15.80
N SER A 129 -8.69 11.55 -15.05
CA SER A 129 -9.40 12.79 -15.32
C SER A 129 -8.78 13.56 -16.48
N ASN A 130 -9.58 14.38 -17.15
CA ASN A 130 -9.13 15.30 -18.19
C ASN A 130 -9.35 16.74 -17.70
N GLY A 131 -8.32 17.33 -17.09
CA GLY A 131 -8.44 18.62 -16.40
C GLY A 131 -9.45 18.51 -15.26
N ASP A 132 -10.43 19.43 -15.25
CA ASP A 132 -11.48 19.47 -14.22
C ASP A 132 -12.62 18.45 -14.45
N GLN A 133 -12.63 17.78 -15.60
CA GLN A 133 -13.62 16.75 -15.90
C GLN A 133 -13.20 15.42 -15.29
N LEU A 134 -14.00 14.94 -14.35
CA LEU A 134 -13.81 13.64 -13.74
C LEU A 134 -14.02 12.52 -14.78
N HIS A 135 -13.32 11.41 -14.56
CA HIS A 135 -13.60 10.18 -15.29
C HIS A 135 -14.96 9.61 -14.84
N PRO A 136 -15.78 9.00 -15.73
CA PRO A 136 -17.10 8.48 -15.37
C PRO A 136 -17.12 7.60 -14.12
N LEU A 137 -16.10 6.79 -13.92
CA LEU A 137 -16.01 5.96 -12.73
C LEU A 137 -15.70 6.77 -11.46
N GLN A 138 -15.00 7.90 -11.56
CA GLN A 138 -14.79 8.81 -10.43
C GLN A 138 -16.10 9.48 -10.03
N GLU A 139 -16.90 9.93 -11.00
CA GLU A 139 -18.24 10.49 -10.77
C GLU A 139 -19.17 9.46 -10.12
N ALA A 140 -19.18 8.22 -10.62
CA ALA A 140 -19.95 7.13 -10.03
C ALA A 140 -19.53 6.81 -8.60
N PHE A 141 -18.22 6.85 -8.29
CA PHE A 141 -17.73 6.65 -6.92
C PHE A 141 -18.23 7.76 -5.97
N VAL A 142 -18.29 9.00 -6.41
CA VAL A 142 -18.87 10.10 -5.63
C VAL A 142 -20.38 9.88 -5.45
N LYS A 143 -21.10 9.52 -6.50
CA LYS A 143 -22.56 9.32 -6.48
C LYS A 143 -22.98 8.17 -5.57
N HIS A 144 -22.21 7.07 -5.53
CA HIS A 144 -22.53 5.86 -4.77
C HIS A 144 -21.82 5.77 -3.42
N ASP A 145 -21.13 6.83 -2.97
CA ASP A 145 -20.28 6.78 -1.77
C ASP A 145 -19.30 5.60 -1.79
N GLY A 146 -18.67 5.36 -2.95
CA GLY A 146 -17.72 4.25 -3.18
C GLY A 146 -16.42 4.36 -2.36
N PHE A 147 -16.36 5.24 -1.38
CA PHE A 147 -15.21 5.46 -0.48
C PHE A 147 -15.66 6.05 0.85
N GLN A 148 -14.83 5.88 1.89
CA GLN A 148 -14.95 6.55 3.17
C GLN A 148 -13.67 7.30 3.49
N CYS A 149 -12.61 6.63 3.99
CA CYS A 149 -11.33 7.28 4.27
C CYS A 149 -10.55 7.69 3.00
N GLY A 150 -10.90 7.18 1.84
CA GLY A 150 -10.27 7.51 0.55
C GLY A 150 -8.94 6.82 0.27
N TYR A 151 -8.34 6.09 1.23
CA TYR A 151 -6.98 5.55 1.07
C TYR A 151 -6.87 4.48 -0.02
N CYS A 152 -7.81 3.54 -0.10
CA CYS A 152 -7.83 2.50 -1.13
C CYS A 152 -8.43 2.98 -2.47
N THR A 153 -9.11 4.13 -2.46
CA THR A 153 -9.90 4.62 -3.60
C THR A 153 -9.12 4.72 -4.91
N PRO A 154 -7.88 5.23 -4.95
CA PRO A 154 -7.11 5.25 -6.19
C PRO A 154 -6.91 3.86 -6.81
N GLY A 155 -6.55 2.87 -5.98
CA GLY A 155 -6.39 1.49 -6.43
C GLY A 155 -7.71 0.86 -6.88
N GLN A 156 -8.81 1.15 -6.18
CA GLN A 156 -10.16 0.70 -6.55
C GLN A 156 -10.59 1.27 -7.90
N LEU A 157 -10.36 2.56 -8.14
CA LEU A 157 -10.65 3.23 -9.41
C LEU A 157 -9.86 2.61 -10.56
N MET A 158 -8.53 2.45 -10.40
CA MET A 158 -7.68 1.85 -11.42
C MET A 158 -8.09 0.41 -11.75
N SER A 159 -8.39 -0.40 -10.73
CA SER A 159 -8.87 -1.78 -10.93
C SER A 159 -10.29 -1.82 -11.49
N GLY A 160 -11.17 -0.91 -11.10
CA GLY A 160 -12.54 -0.80 -11.62
C GLY A 160 -12.58 -0.45 -13.11
N VAL A 161 -11.74 0.50 -13.54
CA VAL A 161 -11.56 0.81 -14.97
C VAL A 161 -11.12 -0.42 -15.75
N ALA A 162 -10.15 -1.18 -15.24
CA ALA A 162 -9.70 -2.42 -15.87
C ALA A 162 -10.81 -3.47 -15.89
N CYS A 163 -11.57 -3.62 -14.80
CA CYS A 163 -12.71 -4.54 -14.70
C CYS A 163 -13.75 -4.30 -15.80
N ILE A 164 -14.09 -3.03 -16.06
CA ILE A 164 -15.04 -2.66 -17.12
C ILE A 164 -14.44 -2.95 -18.51
N ARG A 165 -13.19 -2.54 -18.75
CA ARG A 165 -12.50 -2.68 -20.04
C ARG A 165 -12.24 -4.14 -20.42
N GLU A 166 -11.94 -4.98 -19.45
CA GLU A 166 -11.64 -6.40 -19.65
C GLU A 166 -12.91 -7.27 -19.66
N GLY A 167 -14.11 -6.66 -19.52
CA GLY A 167 -15.39 -7.35 -19.65
C GLY A 167 -15.89 -8.07 -18.40
N HIS A 168 -15.26 -7.84 -17.25
CA HIS A 168 -15.61 -8.50 -15.97
C HIS A 168 -16.70 -7.77 -15.17
N ALA A 169 -17.29 -6.70 -15.69
CA ALA A 169 -18.35 -5.95 -15.04
C ALA A 169 -19.77 -6.40 -15.50
N GLY A 170 -19.94 -7.72 -15.78
CA GLY A 170 -21.23 -8.27 -16.22
C GLY A 170 -22.26 -8.50 -15.12
N SER A 171 -21.79 -8.83 -13.91
CA SER A 171 -22.62 -9.04 -12.72
C SER A 171 -21.91 -8.56 -11.47
N ALA A 172 -22.64 -8.43 -10.36
CA ALA A 172 -22.07 -8.06 -9.07
C ALA A 172 -21.06 -9.11 -8.56
N GLU A 173 -21.31 -10.39 -8.78
CA GLU A 173 -20.41 -11.49 -8.42
C GLU A 173 -19.12 -11.39 -9.19
N SER A 174 -19.17 -11.20 -10.52
CA SER A 174 -18.01 -11.06 -11.38
C SER A 174 -17.16 -9.84 -10.96
N VAL A 175 -17.79 -8.73 -10.64
CA VAL A 175 -17.08 -7.54 -10.14
C VAL A 175 -16.40 -7.83 -8.80
N ARG A 176 -17.07 -8.47 -7.84
CA ARG A 176 -16.47 -8.82 -6.53
C ARG A 176 -15.25 -9.73 -6.71
N GLU A 177 -15.37 -10.74 -7.53
CA GLU A 177 -14.28 -11.68 -7.82
C GLU A 177 -13.09 -10.95 -8.43
N TYR A 178 -13.32 -10.17 -9.49
CA TYR A 178 -12.27 -9.44 -10.20
C TYR A 178 -11.60 -8.36 -9.35
N MET A 179 -12.34 -7.73 -8.44
CA MET A 179 -11.88 -6.69 -7.53
C MET A 179 -11.32 -7.24 -6.20
N SER A 180 -11.29 -8.56 -5.99
CA SER A 180 -10.90 -9.20 -4.72
C SER A 180 -9.48 -8.85 -4.26
N GLY A 181 -8.59 -8.51 -5.17
CA GLY A 181 -7.23 -8.03 -4.88
C GLY A 181 -7.14 -6.58 -4.37
N ASN A 182 -8.26 -5.85 -4.26
CA ASN A 182 -8.31 -4.47 -3.81
C ASN A 182 -9.04 -4.39 -2.47
N LEU A 183 -8.29 -4.23 -1.38
CA LEU A 183 -8.84 -4.21 -0.01
C LEU A 183 -9.37 -2.83 0.36
N CYS A 184 -10.55 -2.80 0.98
CA CYS A 184 -11.15 -1.63 1.61
C CYS A 184 -11.41 -1.90 3.09
N ARG A 185 -10.63 -1.32 4.00
CA ARG A 185 -10.79 -1.54 5.45
C ARG A 185 -12.08 -0.92 6.00
N CYS A 186 -12.61 0.09 5.33
CA CYS A 186 -13.88 0.74 5.69
C CYS A 186 -15.12 -0.05 5.23
N GLY A 187 -14.95 -1.08 4.40
CA GLY A 187 -16.04 -1.94 3.96
C GLY A 187 -16.96 -1.36 2.88
N ALA A 188 -16.51 -0.37 2.09
CA ALA A 188 -17.31 0.26 1.03
C ALA A 188 -17.54 -0.64 -0.20
N TYR A 189 -17.34 -1.95 -0.08
CA TYR A 189 -17.42 -2.88 -1.22
C TYR A 189 -18.75 -2.87 -1.98
N PRO A 190 -19.94 -2.86 -1.33
CA PRO A 190 -21.20 -2.81 -2.08
C PRO A 190 -21.27 -1.57 -2.98
N ASN A 191 -20.95 -0.42 -2.44
CA ASN A 191 -20.98 0.87 -3.11
C ASN A 191 -20.01 0.93 -4.30
N ILE A 192 -18.81 0.36 -4.14
CA ILE A 192 -17.82 0.23 -5.21
C ILE A 192 -18.36 -0.66 -6.36
N VAL A 193 -19.00 -1.77 -6.02
CA VAL A 193 -19.62 -2.66 -7.01
C VAL A 193 -20.72 -1.93 -7.78
N ASP A 194 -21.59 -1.21 -7.07
CA ASP A 194 -22.69 -0.47 -7.68
C ASP A 194 -22.20 0.63 -8.63
N ALA A 195 -21.16 1.36 -8.23
CA ALA A 195 -20.51 2.36 -9.08
C ALA A 195 -19.94 1.76 -10.37
N ILE A 196 -19.26 0.63 -10.29
CA ILE A 196 -18.69 -0.06 -11.46
C ILE A 196 -19.80 -0.55 -12.40
N LEU A 197 -20.88 -1.13 -11.85
CA LEU A 197 -22.02 -1.63 -12.62
C LEU A 197 -22.79 -0.50 -13.29
N GLU A 198 -22.94 0.67 -12.64
CA GLU A 198 -23.58 1.82 -13.24
C GLU A 198 -22.84 2.29 -14.50
N VAL A 199 -21.53 2.48 -14.40
CA VAL A 199 -20.71 2.93 -15.55
C VAL A 199 -20.76 1.91 -16.69
N LYS A 200 -20.72 0.61 -16.36
CA LYS A 200 -20.86 -0.45 -17.37
C LYS A 200 -22.21 -0.40 -18.08
N LYS A 201 -23.31 -0.25 -17.33
CA LYS A 201 -24.68 -0.15 -17.88
C LYS A 201 -24.86 1.07 -18.78
N ALA A 202 -24.25 2.20 -18.41
CA ALA A 202 -24.28 3.42 -19.21
C ALA A 202 -23.57 3.29 -20.57
N GLY A 203 -22.81 2.21 -20.78
CA GLY A 203 -22.03 1.99 -22.02
C GLY A 203 -20.92 3.02 -22.23
N THR A 204 -20.57 3.75 -21.20
CA THR A 204 -19.57 4.82 -21.28
C THR A 204 -18.20 4.22 -21.56
N LYS A 205 -17.50 4.78 -22.54
CA LYS A 205 -16.14 4.36 -22.86
C LYS A 205 -15.19 4.80 -21.73
N VAL A 206 -14.54 3.85 -21.11
CA VAL A 206 -13.62 4.04 -19.99
C VAL A 206 -12.19 3.66 -20.35
#